data_cc56ad203b55df69f84b9ae8fdb85f9e
#
_entry.id   cc56ad203b55df69f84b9ae8fdb85f9e
#
_cell.length_a   1.000
_cell.length_b   1.000
_cell.length_c   1.000
_cell.angle_alpha   90.00
_cell.angle_beta   90.00
_cell.angle_gamma   90.00
#
_symmetry.space_group_name_H-M   'P 1'
#
loop_
_entity.id
_entity.type
_entity.pdbx_description
1 polymer ?
#
loop_
_entity_poly.entity_id
_entity_poly.type
_entity_poly.pdbx_seq_one_letter_code
_entity_poly.pdbx_strand_id
1 'polypeptide(L)'
;VFRPIDTPPQAYTAPEVRRSTGAVQTALSADSRDVLALGDYQGVDCIREQDGFVYAAAYNGATLKKRKSDLVRTDGGSFSAILSVDGELTGFAFDADGDLWLTVLTPGGGALCRARHDSWGAAVEQVVTQIDGAPLGAVSAVEAGPDGKVYFAVAGGEAVDNGLEAALRTELLAHTGTGWVYVYDPADRSVQRVVGGVAGASGLALSPDGRTLYVSDLGNRCVWSMDADARELTAGGKNCQSAFSGLPGYPGALAMEADGTLYISYRWARSGWLEKNADSTLLRGIALRAGQNLQEKLFGLPSDAPCAEAVSTADGSWKRAFTGGSSCTAVCPVGSKVYFGAADSAQVLSARI
;
A
#
# COMPACT_ATOMS: atom_id res chain seq x y z
N VAL A 1 -16.44 -15.28 -20.99
CA VAL A 1 -15.33 -15.12 -21.92
C VAL A 1 -14.06 -15.14 -21.09
N PHE A 2 -13.17 -16.11 -21.35
CA PHE A 2 -11.86 -16.17 -20.70
C PHE A 2 -10.98 -15.03 -21.23
N ARG A 3 -10.31 -14.31 -20.32
CA ARG A 3 -9.37 -13.25 -20.68
C ARG A 3 -8.01 -13.88 -21.07
N PRO A 4 -7.28 -13.32 -22.04
CA PRO A 4 -5.90 -13.72 -22.26
C PRO A 4 -5.06 -13.40 -21.00
N ILE A 5 -4.01 -14.15 -20.77
CA ILE A 5 -3.01 -13.88 -19.73
C ILE A 5 -1.71 -13.63 -20.47
N ASP A 6 -1.15 -12.46 -20.29
CA ASP A 6 0.09 -12.08 -20.97
C ASP A 6 1.30 -12.72 -20.30
N THR A 7 1.28 -12.84 -18.96
CA THR A 7 2.33 -13.53 -18.22
C THR A 7 1.76 -14.71 -17.44
N PRO A 8 2.23 -15.94 -17.68
CA PRO A 8 1.72 -17.12 -16.99
C PRO A 8 2.06 -17.10 -15.50
N PRO A 9 1.19 -17.66 -14.64
CA PRO A 9 1.46 -17.80 -13.22
C PRO A 9 2.76 -18.55 -12.94
N GLN A 10 3.50 -18.09 -11.93
CA GLN A 10 4.70 -18.76 -11.44
C GLN A 10 4.35 -19.64 -10.23
N ALA A 11 4.84 -20.89 -10.21
CA ALA A 11 4.68 -21.76 -9.07
C ALA A 11 5.54 -21.27 -7.91
N TYR A 12 4.98 -21.30 -6.70
CA TYR A 12 5.70 -20.95 -5.49
C TYR A 12 5.16 -21.77 -4.31
N THR A 13 5.90 -21.75 -3.22
CA THR A 13 5.44 -22.31 -1.94
C THR A 13 4.97 -21.17 -1.05
N ALA A 14 3.71 -21.21 -0.63
CA ALA A 14 3.21 -20.23 0.31
C ALA A 14 3.95 -20.35 1.65
N PRO A 15 4.49 -19.25 2.20
CA PRO A 15 5.17 -19.30 3.48
C PRO A 15 4.19 -19.67 4.60
N GLU A 16 4.64 -20.47 5.57
CA GLU A 16 3.84 -20.77 6.76
C GLU A 16 3.47 -19.50 7.52
N VAL A 17 2.28 -19.51 8.13
CA VAL A 17 1.88 -18.42 9.01
C VAL A 17 2.74 -18.47 10.26
N ARG A 18 3.40 -17.35 10.59
CA ARG A 18 4.15 -17.25 11.84
C ARG A 18 3.23 -17.48 13.05
N ARG A 19 3.77 -18.06 14.11
CA ARG A 19 3.05 -18.14 15.37
C ARG A 19 2.97 -16.75 15.98
N SER A 20 1.75 -16.28 16.25
CA SER A 20 1.55 -15.03 17.00
C SER A 20 1.96 -15.27 18.44
N THR A 21 2.96 -14.54 18.92
CA THR A 21 3.41 -14.60 20.31
C THR A 21 3.42 -13.19 20.89
N GLY A 22 2.61 -12.97 21.91
CA GLY A 22 2.71 -11.79 22.79
C GLY A 22 2.04 -10.50 22.33
N ALA A 23 1.49 -10.41 21.11
CA ALA A 23 0.81 -9.21 20.64
C ALA A 23 -0.50 -8.95 21.44
N VAL A 24 -0.70 -7.72 21.89
CA VAL A 24 -1.96 -7.28 22.52
C VAL A 24 -3.04 -7.19 21.44
N GLN A 25 -4.14 -7.94 21.65
CA GLN A 25 -5.30 -7.85 20.75
C GLN A 25 -6.07 -6.55 21.00
N THR A 26 -6.29 -5.77 19.96
CA THR A 26 -6.97 -4.47 20.04
C THR A 26 -8.07 -4.41 18.99
N ALA A 27 -9.33 -4.34 19.40
CA ALA A 27 -10.44 -4.18 18.47
C ALA A 27 -10.53 -2.73 17.97
N LEU A 28 -10.88 -2.56 16.69
CA LEU A 28 -11.22 -1.26 16.15
C LEU A 28 -12.50 -0.76 16.77
N SER A 29 -12.55 0.53 17.06
CA SER A 29 -13.74 1.16 17.66
C SER A 29 -14.84 1.34 16.61
N ALA A 30 -16.06 0.89 16.98
CA ALA A 30 -17.28 1.22 16.27
C ALA A 30 -17.98 2.46 16.87
N ASP A 31 -17.43 3.06 17.92
CA ASP A 31 -17.98 4.28 18.54
C ASP A 31 -17.86 5.44 17.55
N SER A 32 -18.97 6.12 17.30
CA SER A 32 -19.02 7.27 16.38
C SER A 32 -18.06 8.41 16.73
N ARG A 33 -17.60 8.47 17.98
CA ARG A 33 -16.56 9.43 18.41
C ARG A 33 -15.14 9.07 17.96
N ASP A 34 -14.92 7.82 17.60
CA ASP A 34 -13.64 7.28 17.17
C ASP A 34 -13.65 6.93 15.67
N VAL A 35 -14.78 7.16 14.98
CA VAL A 35 -14.94 6.93 13.54
C VAL A 35 -15.02 8.26 12.82
N LEU A 36 -14.15 8.46 11.82
CA LEU A 36 -14.21 9.63 10.96
C LEU A 36 -15.00 9.26 9.70
N ALA A 37 -16.20 9.85 9.55
CA ALA A 37 -17.04 9.63 8.38
C ALA A 37 -16.64 10.59 7.26
N LEU A 38 -16.28 10.06 6.09
CA LEU A 38 -15.88 10.84 4.92
C LEU A 38 -17.07 11.26 4.02
N GLY A 39 -18.32 11.13 4.50
CA GLY A 39 -19.50 11.49 3.72
C GLY A 39 -19.71 10.55 2.53
N ASP A 40 -19.79 11.14 1.32
CA ASP A 40 -20.20 10.42 0.10
C ASP A 40 -19.05 9.66 -0.61
N TYR A 41 -17.82 9.63 -0.05
CA TYR A 41 -16.73 8.84 -0.62
C TYR A 41 -16.99 7.34 -0.48
N GLN A 42 -16.41 6.55 -1.38
CA GLN A 42 -16.60 5.09 -1.41
C GLN A 42 -15.52 4.34 -0.63
N GLY A 43 -14.32 4.89 -0.56
CA GLY A 43 -13.22 4.26 0.13
C GLY A 43 -12.02 5.18 0.34
N VAL A 44 -11.00 4.65 1.03
CA VAL A 44 -9.77 5.34 1.40
C VAL A 44 -8.57 4.48 1.02
N ASP A 45 -7.62 5.03 0.29
CA ASP A 45 -6.42 4.31 -0.16
C ASP A 45 -5.17 4.60 0.68
N CYS A 46 -5.08 5.78 1.28
CA CYS A 46 -3.93 6.18 2.09
C CYS A 46 -4.35 7.17 3.18
N ILE A 47 -3.69 7.10 4.34
CA ILE A 47 -3.87 8.04 5.45
C ILE A 47 -2.48 8.45 5.96
N ARG A 48 -2.27 9.74 6.19
CA ARG A 48 -1.06 10.29 6.81
C ARG A 48 -1.41 11.38 7.81
N GLU A 49 -0.53 11.60 8.75
CA GLU A 49 -0.57 12.76 9.66
C GLU A 49 0.50 13.75 9.25
N GLN A 50 0.18 15.02 9.30
CA GLN A 50 1.13 16.11 9.16
C GLN A 50 0.67 17.30 9.98
N ASP A 51 1.55 17.83 10.83
CA ASP A 51 1.32 19.03 11.67
C ASP A 51 0.04 18.98 12.52
N GLY A 52 -0.29 17.80 13.04
CA GLY A 52 -1.47 17.57 13.88
C GLY A 52 -2.78 17.34 13.10
N PHE A 53 -2.74 17.38 11.78
CA PHE A 53 -3.89 17.08 10.92
C PHE A 53 -3.80 15.67 10.35
N VAL A 54 -4.94 15.01 10.23
CA VAL A 54 -5.06 13.74 9.51
C VAL A 54 -5.50 14.01 8.09
N TYR A 55 -4.78 13.45 7.14
CA TYR A 55 -5.08 13.51 5.71
C TYR A 55 -5.45 12.12 5.22
N ALA A 56 -6.39 12.05 4.29
CA ALA A 56 -6.81 10.81 3.67
C ALA A 56 -6.98 10.96 2.16
N ALA A 57 -6.51 9.99 1.41
CA ALA A 57 -6.82 9.85 -0.01
C ALA A 57 -8.15 9.11 -0.13
N ALA A 58 -9.21 9.85 -0.38
CA ALA A 58 -10.57 9.34 -0.49
C ALA A 58 -11.03 9.36 -1.95
N TYR A 59 -11.84 8.41 -2.38
CA TYR A 59 -12.22 8.31 -3.77
C TYR A 59 -13.70 8.03 -4.01
N ASN A 60 -14.15 8.35 -5.23
CA ASN A 60 -15.42 8.00 -5.83
C ASN A 60 -15.22 7.41 -7.22
N GLY A 61 -16.15 6.61 -7.67
CA GLY A 61 -16.15 6.00 -9.01
C GLY A 61 -15.82 4.52 -9.01
N ALA A 62 -16.74 3.71 -9.51
CA ALA A 62 -16.68 2.26 -9.50
C ALA A 62 -15.59 1.64 -10.40
N THR A 63 -15.08 2.39 -11.36
CA THR A 63 -14.02 1.93 -12.28
C THR A 63 -12.94 2.98 -12.38
N LEU A 64 -11.71 2.60 -12.66
CA LEU A 64 -10.57 3.53 -12.77
C LEU A 64 -10.84 4.67 -13.76
N LYS A 65 -11.49 4.39 -14.88
CA LYS A 65 -11.87 5.42 -15.87
C LYS A 65 -12.81 6.49 -15.33
N LYS A 66 -13.61 6.16 -14.29
CA LYS A 66 -14.55 7.08 -13.65
C LYS A 66 -14.07 7.53 -12.28
N ARG A 67 -12.92 7.03 -11.85
CA ARG A 67 -12.38 7.31 -10.54
C ARG A 67 -11.94 8.76 -10.41
N LYS A 68 -12.33 9.37 -9.31
CA LYS A 68 -11.84 10.67 -8.84
C LYS A 68 -11.43 10.51 -7.41
N SER A 69 -10.26 10.99 -7.08
CA SER A 69 -9.74 10.96 -5.74
C SER A 69 -9.49 12.37 -5.22
N ASP A 70 -9.84 12.58 -3.99
CA ASP A 70 -9.55 13.81 -3.27
C ASP A 70 -8.59 13.51 -2.13
N LEU A 71 -7.60 14.37 -1.95
CA LEU A 71 -6.88 14.45 -0.70
C LEU A 71 -7.72 15.32 0.23
N VAL A 72 -8.23 14.72 1.29
CA VAL A 72 -9.03 15.39 2.29
C VAL A 72 -8.26 15.56 3.58
N ARG A 73 -8.52 16.64 4.30
CA ARG A 73 -7.91 16.95 5.60
C ARG A 73 -9.00 17.10 6.65
N THR A 74 -8.79 16.53 7.84
CA THR A 74 -9.63 16.77 9.01
C THR A 74 -8.98 17.76 9.97
N ASP A 75 -9.80 18.64 10.51
CA ASP A 75 -9.46 19.55 11.62
C ASP A 75 -9.98 19.03 12.98
N GLY A 76 -10.40 17.76 13.04
CA GLY A 76 -10.96 17.13 14.24
C GLY A 76 -12.48 16.97 14.25
N GLY A 77 -13.20 17.54 13.30
CA GLY A 77 -14.66 17.47 13.22
C GLY A 77 -15.21 17.07 11.86
N SER A 78 -14.67 17.63 10.80
CA SER A 78 -15.09 17.38 9.42
C SER A 78 -13.87 17.24 8.50
N PHE A 79 -14.08 16.61 7.34
CA PHE A 79 -13.08 16.58 6.28
C PHE A 79 -13.36 17.65 5.23
N SER A 80 -12.31 18.31 4.75
CA SER A 80 -12.35 19.22 3.61
C SER A 80 -11.40 18.76 2.52
N ALA A 81 -11.85 18.75 1.26
CA ALA A 81 -10.99 18.46 0.13
C ALA A 81 -10.01 19.61 -0.09
N ILE A 82 -8.73 19.30 -0.19
CA ILE A 82 -7.65 20.27 -0.43
C ILE A 82 -7.01 20.11 -1.80
N LEU A 83 -7.17 18.96 -2.43
CA LEU A 83 -6.61 18.59 -3.71
C LEU A 83 -7.48 17.53 -4.36
N SER A 84 -7.69 17.62 -5.67
CA SER A 84 -8.43 16.62 -6.45
C SER A 84 -7.61 16.13 -7.63
N VAL A 85 -7.70 14.85 -7.93
CA VAL A 85 -7.06 14.22 -9.09
C VAL A 85 -8.06 13.36 -9.85
N ASP A 86 -7.99 13.37 -11.18
CA ASP A 86 -8.68 12.43 -12.04
C ASP A 86 -7.89 11.11 -12.03
N GLY A 87 -8.45 10.05 -11.50
CA GLY A 87 -7.80 8.75 -11.30
C GLY A 87 -7.82 8.31 -9.85
N GLU A 88 -7.01 7.31 -9.54
CA GLU A 88 -6.84 6.74 -8.20
C GLU A 88 -5.58 7.32 -7.55
N LEU A 89 -5.74 8.03 -6.44
CA LEU A 89 -4.66 8.50 -5.60
C LEU A 89 -4.26 7.35 -4.66
N THR A 90 -3.29 6.55 -5.09
CA THR A 90 -2.91 5.31 -4.40
C THR A 90 -2.02 5.53 -3.19
N GLY A 91 -1.34 6.68 -3.12
CA GLY A 91 -0.50 7.05 -1.99
C GLY A 91 -0.11 8.52 -2.04
N PHE A 92 0.25 9.06 -0.89
CA PHE A 92 0.83 10.39 -0.78
C PHE A 92 1.81 10.46 0.40
N ALA A 93 2.76 11.37 0.32
CA ALA A 93 3.73 11.66 1.37
C ALA A 93 4.06 13.15 1.37
N PHE A 94 4.39 13.69 2.54
CA PHE A 94 4.92 15.05 2.69
C PHE A 94 6.44 14.98 2.76
N ASP A 95 7.12 15.89 2.06
CA ASP A 95 8.55 16.08 2.27
C ASP A 95 8.83 17.14 3.35
N ALA A 96 10.11 17.39 3.63
CA ALA A 96 10.54 18.34 4.66
C ALA A 96 10.13 19.79 4.37
N ASP A 97 9.89 20.13 3.11
CA ASP A 97 9.44 21.46 2.67
C ASP A 97 7.90 21.58 2.72
N GLY A 98 7.20 20.49 3.05
CA GLY A 98 5.75 20.40 3.07
C GLY A 98 5.12 20.22 1.69
N ASP A 99 5.90 19.95 0.65
CA ASP A 99 5.37 19.56 -0.64
C ASP A 99 4.77 18.15 -0.57
N LEU A 100 3.72 17.94 -1.35
CA LEU A 100 3.04 16.67 -1.47
C LEU A 100 3.60 15.88 -2.67
N TRP A 101 4.03 14.68 -2.40
CA TRP A 101 4.34 13.67 -3.39
C TRP A 101 3.21 12.66 -3.48
N LEU A 102 2.75 12.37 -4.68
CA LEU A 102 1.53 11.63 -4.95
C LEU A 102 1.81 10.50 -5.93
N THR A 103 1.27 9.32 -5.70
CA THR A 103 1.15 8.28 -6.71
C THR A 103 -0.26 8.25 -7.25
N VAL A 104 -0.41 8.50 -8.54
CA VAL A 104 -1.71 8.58 -9.22
C VAL A 104 -1.78 7.54 -10.33
N LEU A 105 -2.84 6.74 -10.32
CA LEU A 105 -3.10 5.72 -11.31
C LEU A 105 -4.29 6.11 -12.19
N THR A 106 -4.08 6.09 -13.48
CA THR A 106 -5.09 6.36 -14.50
C THR A 106 -5.15 5.20 -15.51
N PRO A 107 -6.16 5.12 -16.38
CA PRO A 107 -6.18 4.13 -17.45
C PRO A 107 -4.97 4.18 -18.40
N GLY A 108 -4.26 5.31 -18.44
CA GLY A 108 -3.04 5.47 -19.22
C GLY A 108 -1.76 4.99 -18.52
N GLY A 109 -1.84 4.61 -17.27
CA GLY A 109 -0.71 4.18 -16.45
C GLY A 109 -0.56 4.97 -15.15
N GLY A 110 0.51 4.68 -14.43
CA GLY A 110 0.85 5.33 -13.18
C GLY A 110 1.69 6.60 -13.38
N ALA A 111 1.67 7.46 -12.38
CA ALA A 111 2.54 8.64 -12.31
C ALA A 111 2.98 8.90 -10.87
N LEU A 112 4.24 9.33 -10.71
CA LEU A 112 4.67 10.09 -9.55
C LEU A 112 4.41 11.56 -9.82
N CYS A 113 3.68 12.22 -8.94
CA CYS A 113 3.30 13.61 -9.07
C CYS A 113 3.77 14.42 -7.87
N ARG A 114 3.85 15.74 -8.04
CA ARG A 114 4.16 16.71 -6.97
C ARG A 114 3.13 17.80 -6.93
N ALA A 115 2.69 18.20 -5.74
CA ALA A 115 1.96 19.43 -5.47
C ALA A 115 2.74 20.27 -4.47
N ARG A 116 3.08 21.50 -4.84
CA ARG A 116 3.90 22.37 -4.00
C ARG A 116 3.10 22.89 -2.82
N HIS A 117 3.75 23.03 -1.68
CA HIS A 117 3.14 23.48 -0.43
C HIS A 117 2.38 24.81 -0.56
N ASP A 118 2.92 25.76 -1.28
CA ASP A 118 2.35 27.07 -1.47
C ASP A 118 1.14 27.13 -2.42
N SER A 119 0.88 26.00 -3.13
CA SER A 119 -0.11 25.94 -4.21
C SER A 119 -0.85 24.59 -4.30
N TRP A 120 -1.00 23.90 -3.18
CA TRP A 120 -1.80 22.66 -3.13
C TRP A 120 -3.13 22.85 -3.82
N GLY A 121 -3.70 22.25 -4.57
CA GLY A 121 -5.00 22.45 -5.23
C GLY A 121 -4.97 23.35 -6.47
N ALA A 122 -3.89 24.08 -6.75
CA ALA A 122 -3.79 24.87 -7.97
C ALA A 122 -3.25 24.05 -9.16
N ALA A 123 -2.24 23.21 -8.94
CA ALA A 123 -1.68 22.33 -9.97
C ALA A 123 -0.97 21.12 -9.34
N VAL A 124 -1.19 19.96 -9.94
CA VAL A 124 -0.43 18.73 -9.69
C VAL A 124 0.48 18.48 -10.86
N GLU A 125 1.78 18.54 -10.64
CA GLU A 125 2.80 18.29 -11.67
C GLU A 125 3.08 16.79 -11.76
N GLN A 126 2.99 16.22 -12.97
CA GLN A 126 3.49 14.86 -13.23
C GLN A 126 5.01 14.90 -13.37
N VAL A 127 5.70 14.18 -12.49
CA VAL A 127 7.16 14.19 -12.40
C VAL A 127 7.78 12.97 -13.09
N VAL A 128 7.22 11.79 -12.84
CA VAL A 128 7.65 10.54 -13.49
C VAL A 128 6.42 9.79 -13.99
N THR A 129 6.39 9.50 -15.29
CA THR A 129 5.28 8.75 -15.94
C THR A 129 5.78 7.52 -16.67
N GLN A 130 7.09 7.38 -16.83
CA GLN A 130 7.72 6.27 -17.54
C GLN A 130 9.12 5.96 -17.00
N ILE A 131 9.55 4.74 -17.17
CA ILE A 131 10.90 4.27 -16.87
C ILE A 131 11.42 3.58 -18.14
N ASP A 132 12.60 3.99 -18.60
CA ASP A 132 13.25 3.44 -19.82
C ASP A 132 12.32 3.44 -21.05
N GLY A 133 11.46 4.47 -21.17
CA GLY A 133 10.51 4.61 -22.27
C GLY A 133 9.22 3.80 -22.14
N ALA A 134 9.09 2.97 -21.12
CA ALA A 134 7.85 2.24 -20.82
C ALA A 134 7.00 3.01 -19.80
N PRO A 135 5.67 3.12 -19.99
CA PRO A 135 4.77 3.73 -19.02
C PRO A 135 4.87 3.02 -17.66
N LEU A 136 4.73 3.80 -16.58
CA LEU A 136 4.62 3.22 -15.24
C LEU A 136 3.36 2.36 -15.14
N GLY A 137 3.49 1.20 -14.52
CA GLY A 137 2.37 0.32 -14.19
C GLY A 137 1.56 0.84 -13.00
N ALA A 138 0.99 -0.09 -12.24
CA ALA A 138 0.17 0.22 -11.08
C ALA A 138 1.03 0.77 -9.92
N VAL A 139 1.22 2.08 -9.90
CA VAL A 139 1.85 2.76 -8.76
C VAL A 139 1.02 2.54 -7.50
N SER A 140 1.66 2.27 -6.38
CA SER A 140 0.98 1.76 -5.18
C SER A 140 1.30 2.49 -3.89
N ALA A 141 2.47 3.08 -3.78
CA ALA A 141 2.91 3.75 -2.57
C ALA A 141 3.98 4.79 -2.86
N VAL A 142 4.11 5.78 -1.99
CA VAL A 142 5.16 6.79 -2.02
C VAL A 142 5.61 7.13 -0.60
N GLU A 143 6.91 7.37 -0.45
CA GLU A 143 7.53 7.77 0.82
C GLU A 143 8.60 8.82 0.55
N ALA A 144 8.62 9.92 1.33
CA ALA A 144 9.62 10.97 1.21
C ALA A 144 10.72 10.77 2.27
N GLY A 145 11.97 10.74 1.83
CA GLY A 145 13.12 10.62 2.70
C GLY A 145 13.55 11.95 3.31
N PRO A 146 14.21 11.93 4.47
CA PRO A 146 14.73 13.13 5.12
C PRO A 146 15.85 13.81 4.32
N ASP A 147 16.43 13.10 3.36
CA ASP A 147 17.44 13.60 2.42
C ASP A 147 16.83 14.26 1.15
N GLY A 148 15.51 14.38 1.11
CA GLY A 148 14.75 14.96 -0.02
C GLY A 148 14.50 14.00 -1.17
N LYS A 149 15.01 12.77 -1.12
CA LYS A 149 14.69 11.75 -2.12
C LYS A 149 13.28 11.19 -1.91
N VAL A 150 12.65 10.73 -2.98
CA VAL A 150 11.28 10.22 -2.98
C VAL A 150 11.25 8.79 -3.50
N TYR A 151 10.87 7.86 -2.64
CA TYR A 151 10.72 6.45 -2.97
C TYR A 151 9.28 6.20 -3.42
N PHE A 152 9.10 5.46 -4.50
CA PHE A 152 7.77 5.07 -4.96
C PHE A 152 7.76 3.63 -5.47
N ALA A 153 6.63 2.97 -5.27
CA ALA A 153 6.45 1.57 -5.62
C ALA A 153 5.52 1.40 -6.82
N VAL A 154 5.81 0.40 -7.63
CA VAL A 154 4.96 -0.13 -8.68
C VAL A 154 4.64 -1.57 -8.30
N ALA A 155 3.34 -1.88 -8.16
CA ALA A 155 2.88 -3.16 -7.64
C ALA A 155 3.29 -4.38 -8.50
N GLY A 156 3.56 -4.14 -9.78
CA GLY A 156 3.72 -5.19 -10.77
C GLY A 156 2.37 -5.55 -11.41
N GLY A 157 2.41 -6.51 -12.33
CA GLY A 157 1.24 -6.88 -13.10
C GLY A 157 0.97 -5.91 -14.26
N GLU A 158 0.24 -6.38 -15.25
CA GLU A 158 0.08 -5.67 -16.53
C GLU A 158 -1.19 -4.83 -16.59
N ALA A 159 -2.18 -5.10 -15.74
CA ALA A 159 -3.51 -4.52 -15.91
C ALA A 159 -3.78 -3.36 -14.95
N VAL A 160 -3.49 -2.16 -15.40
CA VAL A 160 -3.88 -0.91 -14.69
C VAL A 160 -5.35 -0.53 -14.91
N ASP A 161 -6.04 -1.13 -15.87
CA ASP A 161 -7.38 -0.70 -16.32
C ASP A 161 -8.46 -0.73 -15.25
N ASN A 162 -8.29 -1.54 -14.21
CA ASN A 162 -9.26 -1.74 -13.13
C ASN A 162 -8.79 -1.21 -11.76
N GLY A 163 -7.70 -0.45 -11.72
CA GLY A 163 -7.16 0.16 -10.50
C GLY A 163 -6.17 -0.73 -9.72
N LEU A 164 -5.62 -0.19 -8.65
CA LEU A 164 -4.57 -0.82 -7.85
C LEU A 164 -5.03 -2.15 -7.23
N GLU A 165 -6.23 -2.20 -6.69
CA GLU A 165 -6.73 -3.40 -6.03
C GLU A 165 -6.82 -4.60 -7.00
N ALA A 166 -7.27 -4.35 -8.21
CA ALA A 166 -7.31 -5.38 -9.27
C ALA A 166 -5.91 -5.80 -9.71
N ALA A 167 -4.96 -4.87 -9.80
CA ALA A 167 -3.56 -5.16 -10.12
C ALA A 167 -2.92 -6.05 -9.03
N LEU A 168 -3.15 -5.73 -7.76
CA LEU A 168 -2.63 -6.50 -6.63
C LEU A 168 -3.26 -7.92 -6.57
N ARG A 169 -4.57 -8.07 -6.82
CA ARG A 169 -5.21 -9.40 -6.92
C ARG A 169 -4.63 -10.21 -8.09
N THR A 170 -4.39 -9.56 -9.20
CA THR A 170 -3.75 -10.20 -10.36
C THR A 170 -2.37 -10.72 -9.98
N GLU A 171 -1.55 -9.91 -9.31
CA GLU A 171 -0.21 -10.32 -8.88
C GLU A 171 -0.26 -11.44 -7.82
N LEU A 172 -1.22 -11.42 -6.88
CA LEU A 172 -1.43 -12.53 -5.95
C LEU A 172 -1.69 -13.85 -6.67
N LEU A 173 -2.51 -13.82 -7.72
CA LEU A 173 -2.84 -15.01 -8.52
C LEU A 173 -1.71 -15.40 -9.45
N ALA A 174 -1.01 -14.46 -10.05
CA ALA A 174 0.09 -14.69 -10.99
C ALA A 174 1.42 -15.00 -10.29
N HIS A 175 1.73 -14.30 -9.22
CA HIS A 175 2.98 -14.38 -8.48
C HIS A 175 4.21 -14.22 -9.38
N THR A 176 4.18 -13.21 -10.25
CA THR A 176 5.22 -12.98 -11.25
C THR A 176 6.46 -12.30 -10.71
N GLY A 177 6.34 -11.58 -9.58
CA GLY A 177 7.44 -10.82 -9.00
C GLY A 177 7.91 -9.69 -9.90
N THR A 178 6.99 -9.01 -10.60
CA THR A 178 7.30 -7.91 -11.51
C THR A 178 7.19 -6.53 -10.86
N GLY A 179 6.95 -6.49 -9.57
CA GLY A 179 6.93 -5.25 -8.79
C GLY A 179 8.33 -4.66 -8.58
N TRP A 180 8.38 -3.33 -8.52
CA TRP A 180 9.59 -2.54 -8.34
C TRP A 180 9.40 -1.42 -7.35
N VAL A 181 10.49 -1.04 -6.69
CA VAL A 181 10.61 0.23 -5.98
C VAL A 181 11.69 1.07 -6.68
N TYR A 182 11.36 2.33 -6.90
CA TYR A 182 12.22 3.33 -7.49
C TYR A 182 12.47 4.45 -6.49
N VAL A 183 13.55 5.19 -6.71
CA VAL A 183 13.81 6.45 -6.02
C VAL A 183 13.98 7.56 -7.04
N TYR A 184 13.30 8.67 -6.81
CA TYR A 184 13.43 9.92 -7.54
C TYR A 184 14.25 10.90 -6.72
N ASP A 185 15.25 11.50 -7.31
CA ASP A 185 16.03 12.60 -6.71
C ASP A 185 15.59 13.93 -7.35
N PRO A 186 14.92 14.82 -6.59
CA PRO A 186 14.51 16.12 -7.12
C PRO A 186 15.67 17.04 -7.47
N ALA A 187 16.87 16.83 -6.93
CA ALA A 187 18.01 17.70 -7.14
C ALA A 187 18.54 17.62 -8.57
N ASP A 188 18.56 16.43 -9.15
CA ASP A 188 19.04 16.19 -10.53
C ASP A 188 17.94 15.60 -11.44
N ARG A 189 16.74 15.36 -10.90
CA ARG A 189 15.59 14.75 -11.58
C ARG A 189 15.85 13.33 -12.07
N SER A 190 16.76 12.62 -11.44
CA SER A 190 17.07 11.23 -11.79
C SER A 190 16.09 10.26 -11.16
N VAL A 191 15.86 9.13 -11.84
CA VAL A 191 15.13 7.98 -11.30
C VAL A 191 16.05 6.78 -11.30
N GLN A 192 16.15 6.10 -10.18
CA GLN A 192 16.98 4.91 -10.03
C GLN A 192 16.14 3.74 -9.50
N ARG A 193 16.53 2.52 -9.89
CA ARG A 193 15.96 1.29 -9.37
C ARG A 193 16.53 0.99 -7.99
N VAL A 194 15.65 0.73 -7.01
CA VAL A 194 16.05 0.31 -5.66
C VAL A 194 16.00 -1.21 -5.56
N VAL A 195 14.82 -1.79 -5.70
CA VAL A 195 14.61 -3.24 -5.60
C VAL A 195 13.54 -3.70 -6.57
N GLY A 196 13.78 -4.83 -7.22
CA GLY A 196 12.82 -5.53 -8.06
C GLY A 196 12.57 -6.96 -7.59
N GLY A 197 11.71 -7.68 -8.31
CA GLY A 197 11.33 -9.04 -7.94
C GLY A 197 10.31 -9.09 -6.81
N VAL A 198 9.60 -7.99 -6.54
CA VAL A 198 8.56 -7.91 -5.51
C VAL A 198 7.24 -8.40 -6.07
N ALA A 199 6.60 -9.35 -5.42
CA ALA A 199 5.31 -9.90 -5.83
C ALA A 199 4.14 -9.09 -5.26
N GLY A 200 3.95 -7.89 -5.79
CA GLY A 200 2.96 -6.93 -5.32
C GLY A 200 3.53 -5.96 -4.28
N ALA A 201 4.40 -5.06 -4.72
CA ALA A 201 4.86 -3.95 -3.88
C ALA A 201 3.65 -3.06 -3.53
N SER A 202 3.30 -2.94 -2.25
CA SER A 202 2.03 -2.37 -1.80
C SER A 202 2.14 -1.36 -0.67
N GLY A 203 3.30 -1.19 -0.07
CA GLY A 203 3.55 -0.23 0.99
C GLY A 203 5.04 0.05 1.14
N LEU A 204 5.36 1.27 1.54
CA LEU A 204 6.70 1.75 1.81
C LEU A 204 6.75 2.43 3.17
N ALA A 205 7.85 2.28 3.89
CA ALA A 205 8.19 3.08 5.04
C ALA A 205 9.71 3.22 5.17
N LEU A 206 10.17 4.35 5.65
CA LEU A 206 11.56 4.56 6.03
C LEU A 206 11.73 4.45 7.55
N SER A 207 12.87 3.93 7.99
CA SER A 207 13.24 4.02 9.40
C SER A 207 13.31 5.49 9.84
N PRO A 208 13.18 5.80 11.15
CA PRO A 208 13.21 7.19 11.62
C PRO A 208 14.47 7.97 11.25
N ASP A 209 15.59 7.29 11.07
CA ASP A 209 16.85 7.88 10.63
C ASP A 209 17.01 7.94 9.09
N GLY A 210 16.01 7.46 8.34
CA GLY A 210 16.00 7.43 6.88
C GLY A 210 16.94 6.41 6.22
N ARG A 211 17.62 5.57 7.00
CA ARG A 211 18.66 4.66 6.47
C ARG A 211 18.15 3.32 6.00
N THR A 212 17.03 2.86 6.53
CA THR A 212 16.43 1.58 6.16
C THR A 212 15.09 1.79 5.46
N LEU A 213 14.95 1.22 4.27
CA LEU A 213 13.69 1.16 3.55
C LEU A 213 13.01 -0.17 3.82
N TYR A 214 11.72 -0.11 4.17
CA TYR A 214 10.82 -1.26 4.32
C TYR A 214 9.83 -1.29 3.16
N VAL A 215 9.61 -2.48 2.60
CA VAL A 215 8.74 -2.68 1.44
C VAL A 215 7.80 -3.86 1.71
N SER A 216 6.49 -3.63 1.67
CA SER A 216 5.51 -4.72 1.71
C SER A 216 5.54 -5.52 0.42
N ASP A 217 5.65 -6.83 0.55
CA ASP A 217 5.50 -7.80 -0.53
C ASP A 217 4.26 -8.65 -0.28
N LEU A 218 3.21 -8.29 -0.96
CA LEU A 218 1.89 -8.88 -0.80
C LEU A 218 1.89 -10.38 -1.11
N GLY A 219 2.52 -10.76 -2.23
CA GLY A 219 2.59 -12.14 -2.72
C GLY A 219 3.50 -13.03 -1.88
N ASN A 220 4.57 -12.49 -1.30
CA ASN A 220 5.47 -13.23 -0.42
C ASN A 220 5.06 -13.16 1.06
N ARG A 221 3.99 -12.47 1.42
CA ARG A 221 3.49 -12.30 2.81
C ARG A 221 4.59 -11.89 3.76
N CYS A 222 5.36 -10.88 3.34
CA CYS A 222 6.50 -10.40 4.10
C CYS A 222 6.70 -8.89 3.95
N VAL A 223 7.56 -8.34 4.77
CA VAL A 223 8.12 -7.01 4.61
C VAL A 223 9.62 -7.17 4.40
N TRP A 224 10.12 -6.70 3.27
CA TRP A 224 11.54 -6.62 2.98
C TRP A 224 12.17 -5.43 3.69
N SER A 225 13.46 -5.55 4.06
CA SER A 225 14.27 -4.44 4.54
C SER A 225 15.59 -4.37 3.78
N MET A 226 16.04 -3.16 3.51
CA MET A 226 17.28 -2.88 2.79
C MET A 226 17.81 -1.51 3.16
N ASP A 227 19.10 -1.29 2.88
CA ASP A 227 19.68 0.06 2.95
C ASP A 227 18.96 0.98 1.93
N ALA A 228 18.50 2.13 2.39
CA ALA A 228 17.79 3.09 1.56
C ALA A 228 18.63 3.64 0.40
N ASP A 229 19.97 3.67 0.57
CA ASP A 229 20.90 4.07 -0.49
C ASP A 229 21.33 2.92 -1.42
N ALA A 230 20.89 1.68 -1.15
CA ALA A 230 21.18 0.56 -2.04
C ALA A 230 20.39 0.66 -3.36
N ARG A 231 20.95 0.15 -4.43
CA ARG A 231 20.39 0.18 -5.78
C ARG A 231 20.50 -1.19 -6.45
N GLU A 232 19.61 -1.41 -7.43
CA GLU A 232 19.59 -2.62 -8.27
C GLU A 232 19.50 -3.92 -7.44
N LEU A 233 18.73 -3.89 -6.34
CA LEU A 233 18.54 -5.06 -5.49
C LEU A 233 17.48 -5.99 -6.08
N THR A 234 17.53 -7.25 -5.62
CA THR A 234 16.48 -8.23 -5.86
C THR A 234 15.88 -8.66 -4.52
N ALA A 235 14.56 -8.70 -4.43
CA ALA A 235 13.84 -9.18 -3.25
C ALA A 235 14.29 -10.60 -2.88
N GLY A 236 14.64 -10.82 -1.61
CA GLY A 236 15.22 -12.07 -1.13
C GLY A 236 16.70 -12.27 -1.46
N GLY A 237 17.35 -11.32 -2.13
CA GLY A 237 18.77 -11.32 -2.39
C GLY A 237 19.61 -10.94 -1.17
N LYS A 238 20.93 -11.00 -1.31
CA LYS A 238 21.90 -10.81 -0.20
C LYS A 238 21.68 -9.53 0.60
N ASN A 239 21.34 -8.43 -0.06
CA ASN A 239 21.22 -7.10 0.56
C ASN A 239 19.75 -6.64 0.68
N CYS A 240 18.80 -7.55 0.48
CA CYS A 240 17.36 -7.31 0.64
C CYS A 240 16.75 -8.53 1.32
N GLN A 241 16.66 -8.49 2.64
CA GLN A 241 16.21 -9.61 3.45
C GLN A 241 14.80 -9.37 3.98
N SER A 242 14.08 -10.44 4.27
CA SER A 242 12.80 -10.35 4.96
C SER A 242 13.01 -9.91 6.40
N ALA A 243 12.56 -8.71 6.74
CA ALA A 243 12.51 -8.26 8.14
C ALA A 243 11.39 -8.99 8.90
N PHE A 244 10.23 -9.13 8.27
CA PHE A 244 9.06 -9.79 8.83
C PHE A 244 8.43 -10.71 7.79
N SER A 245 8.33 -11.99 8.09
CA SER A 245 7.78 -13.03 7.20
C SER A 245 6.66 -13.81 7.84
N GLY A 246 5.98 -14.62 7.04
CA GLY A 246 4.88 -15.46 7.52
C GLY A 246 3.71 -14.65 8.08
N LEU A 247 3.46 -13.47 7.52
CA LEU A 247 2.39 -12.58 7.98
C LEU A 247 1.01 -13.24 7.85
N PRO A 248 0.05 -12.98 8.77
CA PRO A 248 -1.26 -13.62 8.78
C PRO A 248 -2.20 -13.13 7.66
N GLY A 249 -1.83 -12.05 6.97
CA GLY A 249 -2.56 -11.49 5.85
C GLY A 249 -1.63 -11.11 4.70
N TYR A 250 -2.19 -10.58 3.64
CA TYR A 250 -1.47 -10.00 2.52
C TYR A 250 -1.14 -8.53 2.86
N PRO A 251 0.15 -8.19 3.11
CA PRO A 251 0.52 -6.88 3.61
C PRO A 251 0.25 -5.78 2.58
N GLY A 252 -0.21 -4.65 3.07
CA GLY A 252 -0.52 -3.44 2.32
C GLY A 252 0.32 -2.27 2.78
N ALA A 253 -0.33 -1.18 3.20
CA ALA A 253 0.33 0.02 3.66
C ALA A 253 1.22 -0.23 4.89
N LEU A 254 2.31 0.50 4.94
CA LEU A 254 3.23 0.57 6.08
C LEU A 254 3.19 1.98 6.68
N ALA A 255 3.36 2.06 7.99
CA ALA A 255 3.59 3.33 8.68
C ALA A 255 4.64 3.14 9.77
N MET A 256 5.58 4.08 9.89
CA MET A 256 6.67 4.03 10.86
C MET A 256 6.50 5.15 11.88
N GLU A 257 6.54 4.81 13.16
CA GLU A 257 6.63 5.80 14.23
C GLU A 257 8.09 6.16 14.56
N ALA A 258 8.27 7.30 15.20
CA ALA A 258 9.59 7.81 15.58
C ALA A 258 10.33 6.89 16.57
N ASP A 259 9.63 6.02 17.31
CA ASP A 259 10.21 5.02 18.22
C ASP A 259 10.67 3.73 17.51
N GLY A 260 10.51 3.66 16.18
CA GLY A 260 10.82 2.47 15.38
C GLY A 260 9.73 1.40 15.40
N THR A 261 8.52 1.73 15.81
CA THR A 261 7.36 0.84 15.65
C THR A 261 6.85 0.90 14.22
N LEU A 262 6.88 -0.24 13.53
CA LEU A 262 6.31 -0.40 12.19
C LEU A 262 4.91 -0.97 12.28
N TYR A 263 3.95 -0.26 11.69
CA TYR A 263 2.58 -0.75 11.49
C TYR A 263 2.47 -1.34 10.09
N ILE A 264 1.89 -2.52 10.01
CA ILE A 264 1.68 -3.28 8.77
C ILE A 264 0.18 -3.51 8.63
N SER A 265 -0.45 -2.91 7.62
CA SER A 265 -1.85 -3.20 7.30
C SER A 265 -1.97 -4.47 6.47
N TYR A 266 -3.10 -5.15 6.56
CA TYR A 266 -3.43 -6.29 5.71
C TYR A 266 -4.59 -5.94 4.80
N ARG A 267 -4.30 -5.92 3.50
CA ARG A 267 -5.32 -5.63 2.50
C ARG A 267 -6.37 -6.76 2.45
N TRP A 268 -5.93 -8.00 2.61
CA TRP A 268 -6.79 -9.18 2.75
C TRP A 268 -6.16 -10.18 3.72
N ALA A 269 -7.01 -11.01 4.35
CA ALA A 269 -6.57 -12.22 5.02
C ALA A 269 -6.05 -13.23 4.01
N ARG A 270 -5.25 -14.19 4.43
CA ARG A 270 -4.80 -15.26 3.54
C ARG A 270 -6.00 -16.04 3.00
N SER A 271 -6.09 -16.13 1.68
CA SER A 271 -7.09 -16.93 0.98
C SER A 271 -6.78 -18.42 1.13
N GLY A 272 -7.62 -19.17 1.81
CA GLY A 272 -7.44 -20.63 1.95
C GLY A 272 -7.34 -21.36 0.62
N TRP A 273 -8.04 -20.87 -0.41
CA TRP A 273 -7.93 -21.40 -1.75
C TRP A 273 -6.56 -21.11 -2.37
N LEU A 274 -6.07 -19.86 -2.30
CA LEU A 274 -4.79 -19.47 -2.88
C LEU A 274 -3.61 -20.16 -2.17
N GLU A 275 -3.63 -20.20 -0.83
CA GLU A 275 -2.57 -20.84 -0.05
C GLU A 275 -2.45 -22.35 -0.42
N LYS A 276 -3.58 -23.03 -0.62
CA LYS A 276 -3.62 -24.44 -1.01
C LYS A 276 -3.16 -24.68 -2.45
N ASN A 277 -3.34 -23.70 -3.33
CA ASN A 277 -3.04 -23.81 -4.77
C ASN A 277 -1.85 -22.96 -5.21
N ALA A 278 -0.97 -22.58 -4.28
CA ALA A 278 0.19 -21.74 -4.56
C ALA A 278 1.15 -22.35 -5.60
N ASP A 279 1.31 -23.66 -5.61
CA ASP A 279 2.12 -24.42 -6.56
C ASP A 279 1.42 -24.70 -7.90
N SER A 280 0.08 -24.56 -7.95
CA SER A 280 -0.72 -24.88 -9.14
C SER A 280 -0.83 -23.69 -10.10
N THR A 281 0.06 -23.64 -11.08
CA THR A 281 -0.01 -22.62 -12.15
C THR A 281 -1.28 -22.75 -13.00
N LEU A 282 -1.80 -23.98 -13.17
CA LEU A 282 -3.02 -24.24 -13.94
C LEU A 282 -4.26 -23.63 -13.24
N LEU A 283 -4.48 -23.96 -11.96
CA LEU A 283 -5.66 -23.48 -11.23
C LEU A 283 -5.63 -21.96 -11.06
N ARG A 284 -4.48 -21.39 -10.74
CA ARG A 284 -4.32 -19.92 -10.65
C ARG A 284 -4.48 -19.26 -12.03
N GLY A 285 -4.03 -19.90 -13.10
CA GLY A 285 -4.27 -19.44 -14.46
C GLY A 285 -5.75 -19.42 -14.85
N ILE A 286 -6.54 -20.38 -14.38
CA ILE A 286 -8.01 -20.38 -14.56
C ILE A 286 -8.62 -19.21 -13.76
N ALA A 287 -8.21 -19.00 -12.50
CA ALA A 287 -8.70 -17.89 -11.66
C ALA A 287 -8.38 -16.52 -12.26
N LEU A 288 -7.19 -16.33 -12.85
CA LEU A 288 -6.80 -15.11 -13.56
C LEU A 288 -7.70 -14.80 -14.77
N ARG A 289 -8.17 -15.82 -15.46
CA ARG A 289 -9.10 -15.67 -16.60
C ARG A 289 -10.54 -15.48 -16.19
N ALA A 290 -10.86 -15.71 -14.93
CA ALA A 290 -12.19 -15.51 -14.38
C ALA A 290 -12.54 -14.02 -14.33
N GLY A 291 -13.82 -13.72 -14.28
CA GLY A 291 -14.30 -12.35 -14.09
C GLY A 291 -13.91 -11.80 -12.70
N GLN A 292 -13.78 -10.48 -12.61
CA GLN A 292 -13.39 -9.77 -11.39
C GLN A 292 -14.22 -10.17 -10.17
N ASN A 293 -15.55 -10.29 -10.32
CA ASN A 293 -16.46 -10.69 -9.23
C ASN A 293 -16.16 -12.09 -8.67
N LEU A 294 -15.58 -13.00 -9.48
CA LEU A 294 -15.17 -14.31 -8.98
C LEU A 294 -13.83 -14.22 -8.24
N GLN A 295 -12.91 -13.42 -8.75
CA GLN A 295 -11.63 -13.17 -8.08
C GLN A 295 -11.83 -12.51 -6.71
N GLU A 296 -12.74 -11.53 -6.60
CA GLU A 296 -13.07 -10.85 -5.35
C GLU A 296 -13.54 -11.81 -4.26
N LYS A 297 -14.25 -12.88 -4.64
CA LYS A 297 -14.70 -13.91 -3.69
C LYS A 297 -13.59 -14.79 -3.13
N LEU A 298 -12.41 -14.78 -3.75
CA LEU A 298 -11.24 -15.51 -3.25
C LEU A 298 -10.54 -14.78 -2.12
N PHE A 299 -10.76 -13.47 -2.00
CA PHE A 299 -10.09 -12.59 -1.06
C PHE A 299 -11.11 -11.87 -0.17
N GLY A 300 -10.85 -11.82 1.09
CA GLY A 300 -11.66 -11.14 2.07
C GLY A 300 -10.91 -11.06 3.39
N LEU A 301 -11.36 -10.21 4.28
CA LEU A 301 -10.84 -10.13 5.63
C LEU A 301 -11.95 -10.56 6.60
N PRO A 302 -11.88 -11.81 7.16
CA PRO A 302 -12.81 -12.23 8.21
C PRO A 302 -12.73 -11.30 9.42
N SER A 303 -13.84 -11.13 10.11
CA SER A 303 -13.94 -10.20 11.25
C SER A 303 -13.02 -10.51 12.43
N ASP A 304 -12.55 -11.75 12.53
CA ASP A 304 -11.64 -12.24 13.55
C ASP A 304 -10.15 -12.22 13.13
N ALA A 305 -9.89 -11.98 11.83
CA ALA A 305 -8.54 -11.82 11.35
C ALA A 305 -7.97 -10.44 11.71
N PRO A 306 -6.66 -10.33 11.97
CA PRO A 306 -6.04 -9.03 12.13
C PRO A 306 -6.11 -8.24 10.82
N CYS A 307 -6.54 -6.98 10.89
CA CYS A 307 -6.50 -6.05 9.78
C CYS A 307 -5.18 -5.28 9.71
N ALA A 308 -4.45 -5.23 10.82
CA ALA A 308 -3.10 -4.67 10.90
C ALA A 308 -2.36 -5.21 12.14
N GLU A 309 -1.05 -5.07 12.14
CA GLU A 309 -0.21 -5.38 13.30
C GLU A 309 0.87 -4.31 13.47
N ALA A 310 1.33 -4.16 14.71
CA ALA A 310 2.45 -3.29 15.07
C ALA A 310 3.62 -4.13 15.60
N VAL A 311 4.82 -3.87 15.10
CA VAL A 311 6.04 -4.59 15.42
C VAL A 311 7.20 -3.63 15.67
N SER A 312 8.06 -3.93 16.64
CA SER A 312 9.30 -3.21 16.88
C SER A 312 10.34 -3.59 15.82
N THR A 313 10.91 -2.61 15.11
CA THR A 313 12.00 -2.86 14.17
C THR A 313 13.34 -3.11 14.88
N ALA A 314 13.45 -2.74 16.15
CA ALA A 314 14.68 -2.89 16.92
C ALA A 314 14.96 -4.34 17.36
N ASP A 315 13.91 -5.06 17.75
CA ASP A 315 14.01 -6.43 18.30
C ASP A 315 13.07 -7.45 17.68
N GLY A 316 12.22 -7.02 16.72
CA GLY A 316 11.25 -7.87 16.05
C GLY A 316 10.06 -8.30 16.92
N SER A 317 9.86 -7.69 18.09
CA SER A 317 8.75 -8.02 18.99
C SER A 317 7.42 -7.48 18.45
N TRP A 318 6.41 -8.35 18.40
CA TRP A 318 5.05 -7.98 18.00
C TRP A 318 4.32 -7.33 19.17
N LYS A 319 3.99 -6.06 19.01
CA LYS A 319 3.37 -5.24 20.07
C LYS A 319 1.85 -5.39 20.11
N ARG A 320 1.20 -5.27 18.94
CA ARG A 320 -0.27 -5.27 18.83
C ARG A 320 -0.75 -5.99 17.58
N ALA A 321 -1.97 -6.52 17.66
CA ALA A 321 -2.76 -6.98 16.53
C ALA A 321 -4.14 -6.30 16.57
N PHE A 322 -4.55 -5.66 15.48
CA PHE A 322 -5.80 -4.92 15.37
C PHE A 322 -6.83 -5.76 14.62
N THR A 323 -8.06 -5.84 15.16
CA THR A 323 -9.14 -6.67 14.61
C THR A 323 -10.44 -5.87 14.46
N GLY A 324 -11.39 -6.38 13.67
CA GLY A 324 -12.70 -5.76 13.46
C GLY A 324 -12.77 -4.80 12.27
N GLY A 325 -11.72 -4.75 11.45
CA GLY A 325 -11.74 -4.03 10.17
C GLY A 325 -12.10 -4.92 8.99
N SER A 326 -12.49 -4.32 7.88
CA SER A 326 -12.53 -4.94 6.55
C SER A 326 -11.16 -4.88 5.86
N SER A 327 -11.10 -4.98 4.55
CA SER A 327 -9.86 -4.80 3.78
C SER A 327 -9.13 -3.51 4.18
N CYS A 328 -7.99 -3.62 4.86
CA CYS A 328 -7.26 -2.47 5.39
C CYS A 328 -6.24 -1.95 4.37
N THR A 329 -6.57 -0.84 3.73
CA THR A 329 -5.74 -0.20 2.70
C THR A 329 -4.75 0.82 3.27
N ALA A 330 -5.05 1.36 4.45
CA ALA A 330 -4.26 2.40 5.08
C ALA A 330 -4.16 2.19 6.59
N VAL A 331 -3.02 2.53 7.16
CA VAL A 331 -2.77 2.57 8.60
C VAL A 331 -1.96 3.82 8.92
N CYS A 332 -2.37 4.56 9.97
CA CYS A 332 -1.67 5.78 10.37
C CYS A 332 -1.72 5.95 11.90
N PRO A 333 -0.61 5.79 12.61
CA PRO A 333 -0.53 6.11 14.03
C PRO A 333 -0.48 7.62 14.22
N VAL A 334 -1.25 8.12 15.20
CA VAL A 334 -1.32 9.55 15.56
C VAL A 334 -1.49 9.67 17.07
N GLY A 335 -0.43 9.96 17.77
CA GLY A 335 -0.43 10.07 19.23
C GLY A 335 -0.87 8.77 19.91
N SER A 336 -1.98 8.77 20.63
CA SER A 336 -2.54 7.60 21.31
C SER A 336 -3.58 6.84 20.48
N LYS A 337 -3.71 7.13 19.20
CA LYS A 337 -4.65 6.49 18.28
C LYS A 337 -3.94 5.97 17.04
N VAL A 338 -4.52 4.94 16.45
CA VAL A 338 -4.16 4.47 15.09
C VAL A 338 -5.41 4.53 14.23
N TYR A 339 -5.32 5.15 13.06
CA TYR A 339 -6.38 5.25 12.09
C TYR A 339 -6.23 4.20 10.99
N PHE A 340 -7.35 3.70 10.49
CA PHE A 340 -7.41 2.63 9.49
C PHE A 340 -8.39 2.99 8.38
N GLY A 341 -7.94 2.90 7.14
CA GLY A 341 -8.77 3.07 5.95
C GLY A 341 -9.08 1.75 5.27
N ALA A 342 -10.17 1.73 4.51
CA ALA A 342 -10.58 0.58 3.74
C ALA A 342 -11.03 0.97 2.33
N ALA A 343 -10.85 0.08 1.36
CA ALA A 343 -11.23 0.33 -0.03
C ALA A 343 -12.73 0.35 -0.27
N ASP A 344 -13.50 -0.22 0.63
CA ASP A 344 -14.95 -0.42 0.53
C ASP A 344 -15.74 0.37 1.58
N SER A 345 -15.10 1.33 2.25
CA SER A 345 -15.73 2.09 3.32
C SER A 345 -15.34 3.57 3.29
N ALA A 346 -16.34 4.44 3.40
CA ALA A 346 -16.17 5.87 3.64
C ALA A 346 -15.88 6.19 5.12
N GLN A 347 -15.67 5.19 5.95
CA GLN A 347 -15.38 5.37 7.36
C GLN A 347 -13.92 5.06 7.63
N VAL A 348 -13.22 6.00 8.25
CA VAL A 348 -11.90 5.78 8.83
C VAL A 348 -12.12 5.34 10.27
N LEU A 349 -11.81 4.07 10.54
CA LEU A 349 -11.89 3.50 11.88
C LEU A 349 -10.65 3.86 12.68
N SER A 350 -10.72 3.76 14.00
CA SER A 350 -9.54 3.93 14.85
C SER A 350 -9.49 2.96 16.00
N ALA A 351 -8.31 2.81 16.58
CA ALA A 351 -8.08 2.11 17.83
C ALA A 351 -7.20 2.98 18.75
N ARG A 352 -7.40 2.87 20.05
CA ARG A 352 -6.52 3.48 21.06
C ARG A 352 -5.37 2.53 21.42
N ILE A 353 -4.17 3.08 21.59
CA ILE A 353 -2.94 2.33 21.90
C ILE A 353 -2.35 2.75 23.24
#